data_d461c81c7651f17ddb4489d18f94bc52
#
_entry.id   d461c81c7651f17ddb4489d18f94bc52
#
_cell.length_a   1.000
_cell.length_b   1.000
_cell.length_c   1.000
_cell.angle_alpha   90.00
_cell.angle_beta   90.00
_cell.angle_gamma   90.00
#
_symmetry.space_group_name_H-M   'P 1'
#
loop_
_entity.id
_entity.type
_entity.pdbx_description
1 polymer ?
#
loop_
_entity_poly.entity_id
_entity_poly.type
_entity_poly.pdbx_seq_one_letter_code
_entity_poly.pdbx_strand_id
1 'polypeptide(L)'
;MNIRLKRKYLYYLNYKIKCTIGKKGIAKKKQEGDLKTPSGIFKLKKIFYRKDRIKFFKSNLKKYSIKKNIGWCDDSCSKYYNKEIKFPFNGSAEKLWRKDSMYDLIIVTNYNMNPIIKNKGSAIFLHICKKNYAPTKGCVAINKKDMMNLIIHIKNNTKLII
;
A
#
# COMPACT_ATOMS: atom_id res chain seq x y z
N MET A 1 11.04 -0.45 16.24
CA MET A 1 11.11 0.91 15.63
C MET A 1 10.05 1.03 14.56
N ASN A 2 9.43 2.21 14.38
CA ASN A 2 8.28 2.41 13.48
C ASN A 2 8.61 3.40 12.37
N ILE A 3 7.99 3.22 11.21
CA ILE A 3 8.00 4.17 10.10
C ILE A 3 7.05 5.31 10.45
N ARG A 4 7.50 6.55 10.43
CA ARG A 4 6.68 7.74 10.73
C ARG A 4 6.55 8.63 9.52
N LEU A 5 5.31 8.93 9.14
CA LEU A 5 5.02 9.94 8.11
C LEU A 5 4.93 11.32 8.78
N LYS A 6 5.76 12.26 8.32
CA LYS A 6 5.66 13.67 8.67
C LYS A 6 5.70 14.51 7.39
N ARG A 7 4.64 15.30 7.13
CA ARG A 7 4.49 16.06 5.87
C ARG A 7 4.56 15.11 4.65
N LYS A 8 5.59 15.25 3.81
CA LYS A 8 5.82 14.42 2.60
C LYS A 8 7.10 13.58 2.73
N TYR A 9 7.43 13.13 3.95
CA TYR A 9 8.60 12.29 4.23
C TYR A 9 8.24 11.15 5.17
N LEU A 10 8.78 9.96 4.88
CA LEU A 10 8.83 8.85 5.83
C LEU A 10 10.17 8.89 6.57
N TYR A 11 10.10 8.73 7.88
CA TYR A 11 11.27 8.62 8.76
C TYR A 11 11.33 7.19 9.31
N TYR A 12 12.43 6.52 9.09
CA TYR A 12 12.67 5.17 9.59
C TYR A 12 14.16 4.92 9.81
N LEU A 13 14.55 4.48 11.01
CA LEU A 13 15.97 4.47 11.39
C LEU A 13 16.58 5.87 11.16
N ASN A 14 17.69 5.93 10.45
CA ASN A 14 18.36 7.18 10.06
C ASN A 14 17.95 7.67 8.65
N TYR A 15 16.92 7.05 8.05
CA TYR A 15 16.46 7.42 6.70
C TYR A 15 15.36 8.46 6.74
N LYS A 16 15.51 9.48 5.91
CA LYS A 16 14.48 10.45 5.54
C LYS A 16 14.12 10.23 4.07
N ILE A 17 12.96 9.65 3.81
CA ILE A 17 12.53 9.18 2.51
C ILE A 17 11.40 10.07 2.00
N LYS A 18 11.61 10.73 0.84
CA LYS A 18 10.56 11.50 0.19
C LYS A 18 9.40 10.60 -0.22
N CYS A 19 8.18 11.02 0.06
CA CYS A 19 6.97 10.26 -0.29
C CYS A 19 5.88 11.16 -0.87
N THR A 20 4.88 10.54 -1.47
CA THR A 20 3.62 11.16 -1.85
C THR A 20 2.46 10.43 -1.17
N ILE A 21 1.36 11.13 -1.00
CA ILE A 21 0.18 10.71 -0.26
C ILE A 21 -1.09 11.03 -1.06
N GLY A 22 -2.24 10.74 -0.49
CA GLY A 22 -3.55 11.05 -1.08
C GLY A 22 -3.68 12.51 -1.50
N LYS A 23 -4.32 12.75 -2.64
CA LYS A 23 -4.49 14.09 -3.24
C LYS A 23 -5.08 15.12 -2.26
N LYS A 24 -5.99 14.68 -1.37
CA LYS A 24 -6.64 15.51 -0.34
C LYS A 24 -5.94 15.46 1.03
N GLY A 25 -4.66 15.06 1.07
CA GLY A 25 -3.84 15.09 2.28
C GLY A 25 -4.12 13.95 3.26
N ILE A 26 -3.72 14.18 4.54
CA ILE A 26 -3.88 13.23 5.64
C ILE A 26 -5.07 13.66 6.49
N ALA A 27 -5.96 12.75 6.78
CA ALA A 27 -7.08 12.96 7.69
C ALA A 27 -7.69 11.64 8.14
N LYS A 28 -8.59 11.66 9.12
CA LYS A 28 -9.47 10.53 9.41
C LYS A 28 -10.28 10.21 8.16
N LYS A 29 -10.04 9.04 7.56
CA LYS A 29 -10.72 8.62 6.35
C LYS A 29 -12.18 8.32 6.67
N LYS A 30 -13.11 8.88 5.89
CA LYS A 30 -14.55 8.76 6.14
C LYS A 30 -15.24 7.80 5.18
N GLN A 31 -14.79 7.76 3.91
CA GLN A 31 -15.44 6.95 2.88
C GLN A 31 -14.47 6.48 1.79
N GLU A 32 -14.90 5.46 1.05
CA GLU A 32 -14.19 5.00 -0.16
C GLU A 32 -14.09 6.14 -1.18
N GLY A 33 -12.95 6.23 -1.88
CA GLY A 33 -12.75 7.25 -2.92
C GLY A 33 -12.55 8.69 -2.44
N ASP A 34 -12.46 8.98 -1.14
CA ASP A 34 -12.29 10.34 -0.60
C ASP A 34 -10.93 10.98 -0.87
N LEU A 35 -10.00 10.28 -1.52
CA LEU A 35 -8.65 10.70 -1.91
C LEU A 35 -7.75 11.12 -0.74
N LYS A 36 -8.08 10.70 0.49
CA LYS A 36 -7.31 11.00 1.71
C LYS A 36 -6.47 9.80 2.13
N THR A 37 -5.27 10.08 2.61
CA THR A 37 -4.46 9.09 3.33
C THR A 37 -4.94 9.02 4.78
N PRO A 38 -5.32 7.84 5.30
CA PRO A 38 -5.85 7.74 6.65
C PRO A 38 -4.77 8.04 7.68
N SER A 39 -5.08 8.88 8.68
CA SER A 39 -4.28 9.02 9.89
C SER A 39 -4.46 7.80 10.79
N GLY A 40 -3.40 7.40 11.49
CA GLY A 40 -3.44 6.28 12.42
C GLY A 40 -2.15 5.47 12.50
N ILE A 41 -2.22 4.31 13.15
CA ILE A 41 -1.11 3.38 13.35
C ILE A 41 -1.46 2.07 12.66
N PHE A 42 -0.69 1.69 11.65
CA PHE A 42 -0.99 0.54 10.80
C PHE A 42 0.12 -0.51 10.88
N LYS A 43 -0.25 -1.78 11.07
CA LYS A 43 0.66 -2.92 10.92
C LYS A 43 0.94 -3.16 9.44
N LEU A 44 2.17 -3.52 9.11
CA LEU A 44 2.56 -4.00 7.79
C LEU A 44 2.33 -5.51 7.74
N LYS A 45 1.52 -5.98 6.80
CA LYS A 45 0.99 -7.36 6.80
C LYS A 45 1.79 -8.31 5.92
N LYS A 46 2.00 -7.94 4.66
CA LYS A 46 2.63 -8.75 3.63
C LYS A 46 3.13 -7.89 2.48
N ILE A 47 3.99 -8.46 1.66
CA ILE A 47 4.51 -7.83 0.44
C ILE A 47 3.95 -8.56 -0.77
N PHE A 48 3.41 -7.80 -1.72
CA PHE A 48 3.20 -8.26 -3.09
C PHE A 48 4.27 -7.70 -4.00
N TYR A 49 4.75 -8.50 -4.95
CA TYR A 49 5.79 -8.05 -5.88
C TYR A 49 5.68 -8.69 -7.26
N ARG A 50 6.14 -8.00 -8.29
CA ARG A 50 6.26 -8.48 -9.66
C ARG A 50 7.55 -9.30 -9.81
N LYS A 51 7.43 -10.63 -9.73
CA LYS A 51 8.58 -11.56 -9.84
C LYS A 51 9.34 -11.42 -11.17
N ASP A 52 8.64 -11.02 -12.23
CA ASP A 52 9.21 -10.75 -13.55
C ASP A 52 10.05 -9.46 -13.60
N ARG A 53 9.87 -8.53 -12.67
CA ARG A 53 10.57 -7.21 -12.60
C ARG A 53 11.48 -7.06 -11.40
N ILE A 54 11.25 -7.82 -10.33
CA ILE A 54 12.04 -7.84 -9.09
C ILE A 54 12.38 -9.29 -8.79
N LYS A 55 13.60 -9.71 -9.14
CA LYS A 55 14.01 -11.12 -9.04
C LYS A 55 14.31 -11.53 -7.60
N PHE A 56 15.02 -10.68 -6.85
CA PHE A 56 15.46 -11.00 -5.49
C PHE A 56 15.43 -9.79 -4.56
N PHE A 57 14.96 -10.00 -3.32
CA PHE A 57 15.14 -9.09 -2.19
C PHE A 57 14.94 -9.83 -0.87
N LYS A 58 15.60 -9.35 0.19
CA LYS A 58 15.41 -9.84 1.56
C LYS A 58 14.28 -9.07 2.24
N SER A 59 13.46 -9.74 3.05
CA SER A 59 12.46 -9.10 3.91
C SER A 59 12.02 -10.07 5.00
N ASN A 60 11.68 -9.55 6.17
CA ASN A 60 11.05 -10.32 7.26
C ASN A 60 9.53 -10.48 7.06
N LEU A 61 8.91 -9.69 6.19
CA LEU A 61 7.49 -9.86 5.87
C LEU A 61 7.30 -10.99 4.83
N LYS A 62 6.19 -11.71 4.95
CA LYS A 62 5.80 -12.72 3.95
C LYS A 62 5.65 -12.08 2.57
N LYS A 63 6.21 -12.74 1.55
CA LYS A 63 6.27 -12.27 0.16
C LYS A 63 5.39 -13.11 -0.74
N TYR A 64 4.60 -12.45 -1.61
CA TYR A 64 3.72 -13.09 -2.58
C TYR A 64 3.95 -12.48 -3.96
N SER A 65 4.14 -13.32 -4.97
CA SER A 65 4.24 -12.84 -6.34
C SER A 65 2.88 -12.40 -6.86
N ILE A 66 2.82 -11.22 -7.49
CA ILE A 66 1.63 -10.77 -8.20
C ILE A 66 1.48 -11.61 -9.47
N LYS A 67 0.32 -12.27 -9.62
CA LYS A 67 -0.08 -12.97 -10.85
C LYS A 67 -0.99 -12.05 -11.67
N LYS A 68 -1.14 -12.32 -13.00
CA LYS A 68 -1.95 -11.51 -13.92
C LYS A 68 -3.41 -11.34 -13.49
N ASN A 69 -3.94 -12.34 -12.78
CA ASN A 69 -5.33 -12.38 -12.33
C ASN A 69 -5.55 -11.96 -10.88
N ILE A 70 -4.57 -11.34 -10.21
CA ILE A 70 -4.72 -10.87 -8.82
C ILE A 70 -5.21 -9.43 -8.79
N GLY A 71 -6.21 -9.17 -7.94
CA GLY A 71 -6.76 -7.86 -7.67
C GLY A 71 -7.05 -7.63 -6.19
N TRP A 72 -7.53 -6.43 -5.90
CA TRP A 72 -8.00 -6.03 -4.57
C TRP A 72 -9.37 -5.38 -4.69
N CYS A 73 -10.38 -5.96 -4.03
CA CYS A 73 -11.75 -5.48 -4.13
C CYS A 73 -11.91 -4.13 -3.41
N ASP A 74 -12.40 -3.14 -4.15
CA ASP A 74 -12.77 -1.80 -3.67
C ASP A 74 -14.29 -1.54 -3.78
N ASP A 75 -15.06 -2.56 -4.16
CA ASP A 75 -16.53 -2.52 -4.20
C ASP A 75 -17.10 -2.64 -2.78
N SER A 76 -17.59 -1.54 -2.25
CA SER A 76 -18.14 -1.46 -0.87
C SER A 76 -19.40 -2.31 -0.65
N CYS A 77 -20.10 -2.72 -1.72
CA CYS A 77 -21.27 -3.61 -1.63
C CYS A 77 -20.87 -5.08 -1.54
N SER A 78 -19.66 -5.42 -2.01
CA SER A 78 -19.18 -6.80 -2.06
C SER A 78 -18.86 -7.37 -0.68
N LYS A 79 -19.11 -8.68 -0.49
CA LYS A 79 -18.59 -9.46 0.67
C LYS A 79 -17.07 -9.58 0.67
N TYR A 80 -16.43 -9.29 -0.46
CA TYR A 80 -14.98 -9.29 -0.63
C TYR A 80 -14.36 -7.90 -0.46
N TYR A 81 -15.14 -6.89 -0.07
CA TYR A 81 -14.62 -5.54 0.15
C TYR A 81 -13.33 -5.53 0.98
N ASN A 82 -12.35 -4.77 0.53
CA ASN A 82 -11.01 -4.66 1.12
C ASN A 82 -10.26 -5.99 1.29
N LYS A 83 -10.49 -6.93 0.37
CA LYS A 83 -9.78 -8.23 0.32
C LYS A 83 -9.14 -8.45 -1.02
N GLU A 84 -8.13 -9.32 -1.03
CA GLU A 84 -7.55 -9.87 -2.25
C GLU A 84 -8.59 -10.71 -2.98
N ILE A 85 -8.66 -10.56 -4.32
CA ILE A 85 -9.53 -11.33 -5.21
C ILE A 85 -8.75 -11.84 -6.41
N LYS A 86 -9.38 -12.77 -7.14
CA LYS A 86 -8.89 -13.22 -8.43
C LYS A 86 -9.86 -12.83 -9.53
N PHE A 87 -9.33 -12.39 -10.68
CA PHE A 87 -10.12 -12.21 -11.89
C PHE A 87 -10.32 -13.54 -12.65
N PRO A 88 -11.48 -13.76 -13.34
CA PRO A 88 -12.59 -12.81 -13.46
C PRO A 88 -13.31 -12.57 -12.12
N PHE A 89 -13.71 -11.32 -11.86
CA PHE A 89 -14.39 -10.89 -10.65
C PHE A 89 -15.57 -10.00 -11.02
N ASN A 90 -16.75 -10.31 -10.49
CA ASN A 90 -17.95 -9.49 -10.67
C ASN A 90 -18.00 -8.42 -9.57
N GLY A 91 -17.70 -7.19 -9.93
CA GLY A 91 -17.62 -6.03 -9.05
C GLY A 91 -16.37 -5.19 -9.30
N SER A 92 -16.28 -4.05 -8.62
CA SER A 92 -15.12 -3.16 -8.73
C SER A 92 -13.93 -3.74 -7.98
N ALA A 93 -12.77 -3.76 -8.65
CA ALA A 93 -11.52 -4.19 -8.04
C ALA A 93 -10.30 -3.58 -8.74
N GLU A 94 -9.31 -3.23 -7.96
CA GLU A 94 -8.05 -2.72 -8.45
C GLU A 94 -7.15 -3.87 -8.93
N LYS A 95 -6.72 -3.83 -10.21
CA LYS A 95 -5.76 -4.81 -10.76
C LYS A 95 -4.37 -4.56 -10.16
N LEU A 96 -3.78 -5.59 -9.52
CA LEU A 96 -2.41 -5.45 -8.99
C LEU A 96 -1.35 -5.69 -10.07
N TRP A 97 -1.65 -6.46 -11.13
CA TRP A 97 -0.78 -6.61 -12.30
C TRP A 97 -0.93 -5.42 -13.23
N ARG A 98 0.01 -4.47 -13.18
CA ARG A 98 -0.04 -3.23 -13.93
C ARG A 98 1.06 -3.17 -15.01
N LYS A 99 0.82 -2.37 -16.05
CA LYS A 99 1.84 -2.06 -17.07
C LYS A 99 2.89 -1.10 -16.52
N ASP A 100 2.47 -0.11 -15.71
CA ASP A 100 3.39 0.80 -15.01
C ASP A 100 4.11 0.10 -13.84
N SER A 101 5.10 0.79 -13.24
CA SER A 101 5.91 0.26 -12.15
C SER A 101 5.34 0.48 -10.74
N MET A 102 4.19 1.14 -10.61
CA MET A 102 3.68 1.54 -9.29
C MET A 102 3.46 0.35 -8.35
N TYR A 103 3.02 -0.79 -8.90
CA TYR A 103 2.78 -2.02 -8.16
C TYR A 103 3.83 -3.11 -8.41
N ASP A 104 5.03 -2.72 -8.86
CA ASP A 104 6.14 -3.67 -8.89
C ASP A 104 6.44 -4.21 -7.49
N LEU A 105 6.19 -3.39 -6.45
CA LEU A 105 6.28 -3.77 -5.05
C LEU A 105 5.24 -3.01 -4.22
N ILE A 106 4.47 -3.75 -3.42
CA ILE A 106 3.40 -3.25 -2.55
C ILE A 106 3.62 -3.82 -1.16
N ILE A 107 3.59 -2.97 -0.14
CA ILE A 107 3.45 -3.39 1.26
C ILE A 107 2.02 -3.12 1.69
N VAL A 108 1.29 -4.18 2.03
CA VAL A 108 -0.10 -4.11 2.47
C VAL A 108 -0.15 -3.69 3.93
N THR A 109 -0.95 -2.67 4.25
CA THR A 109 -1.25 -2.29 5.64
C THR A 109 -2.50 -3.02 6.15
N ASN A 110 -2.71 -3.01 7.46
CA ASN A 110 -3.94 -3.56 8.06
C ASN A 110 -5.09 -2.55 8.13
N TYR A 111 -5.03 -1.45 7.36
CA TYR A 111 -6.11 -0.47 7.34
C TYR A 111 -7.45 -1.12 6.99
N ASN A 112 -8.47 -0.87 7.81
CA ASN A 112 -9.83 -1.37 7.63
C ASN A 112 -9.92 -2.90 7.37
N MET A 113 -9.14 -3.71 8.11
CA MET A 113 -9.10 -5.16 7.92
C MET A 113 -9.67 -5.96 9.08
N ASN A 114 -9.81 -5.38 10.27
CA ASN A 114 -10.33 -6.09 11.44
C ASN A 114 -10.98 -5.13 12.44
N PRO A 115 -12.32 -5.02 12.47
CA PRO A 115 -13.23 -5.53 11.45
C PRO A 115 -13.15 -4.74 10.14
N ILE A 116 -13.61 -5.34 9.05
CA ILE A 116 -13.81 -4.62 7.78
C ILE A 116 -15.14 -3.86 7.88
N ILE A 117 -15.08 -2.54 7.74
CA ILE A 117 -16.25 -1.67 7.71
C ILE A 117 -16.47 -1.22 6.28
N LYS A 118 -17.64 -1.54 5.71
CA LYS A 118 -18.00 -1.16 4.34
C LYS A 118 -17.91 0.36 4.14
N ASN A 119 -17.47 0.77 2.98
CA ASN A 119 -17.32 2.17 2.58
C ASN A 119 -16.32 3.02 3.40
N LYS A 120 -15.57 2.45 4.33
CA LYS A 120 -14.55 3.17 5.13
C LYS A 120 -13.19 3.27 4.44
N GLY A 121 -13.09 2.83 3.21
CA GLY A 121 -11.86 2.83 2.42
C GLY A 121 -11.18 1.48 2.37
N SER A 122 -10.52 1.21 1.25
CA SER A 122 -9.83 -0.04 0.93
C SER A 122 -8.43 0.22 0.39
N ALA A 123 -7.65 -0.85 0.19
CA ALA A 123 -6.38 -0.83 -0.55
C ALA A 123 -5.40 0.27 -0.11
N ILE A 124 -5.26 0.52 1.19
CA ILE A 124 -4.25 1.46 1.69
C ILE A 124 -2.90 0.74 1.77
N PHE A 125 -2.08 1.00 0.78
CA PHE A 125 -0.76 0.38 0.59
C PHE A 125 0.37 1.39 0.74
N LEU A 126 1.58 0.88 1.00
CA LEU A 126 2.82 1.56 0.70
C LEU A 126 3.37 0.96 -0.60
N HIS A 127 3.52 1.77 -1.67
CA HIS A 127 3.90 1.29 -3.01
C HIS A 127 4.91 2.22 -3.70
N ILE A 128 5.32 1.87 -4.92
CA ILE A 128 6.26 2.69 -5.70
C ILE A 128 5.53 3.90 -6.29
N CYS A 129 6.08 5.10 -6.11
CA CYS A 129 5.52 6.33 -6.68
C CYS A 129 5.79 6.45 -8.19
N LYS A 130 5.02 7.31 -8.85
CA LYS A 130 5.37 7.81 -10.19
C LYS A 130 6.63 8.68 -10.13
N LYS A 131 7.36 8.81 -11.24
CA LYS A 131 8.61 9.60 -11.32
C LYS A 131 8.47 11.02 -10.77
N ASN A 132 7.33 11.66 -11.00
CA ASN A 132 7.05 13.03 -10.57
C ASN A 132 6.44 13.12 -9.16
N TYR A 133 6.35 12.03 -8.39
CA TYR A 133 5.66 11.99 -7.10
C TYR A 133 4.21 12.49 -7.15
N ALA A 134 3.50 12.24 -8.24
CA ALA A 134 2.09 12.59 -8.35
C ALA A 134 1.28 12.03 -7.15
N PRO A 135 0.30 12.78 -6.64
CA PRO A 135 -0.53 12.35 -5.53
C PRO A 135 -1.25 11.02 -5.79
N THR A 136 -1.47 10.25 -4.73
CA THR A 136 -2.20 8.98 -4.79
C THR A 136 -3.70 9.18 -4.55
N LYS A 137 -4.47 8.09 -4.60
CA LYS A 137 -5.87 8.07 -4.20
C LYS A 137 -6.07 7.83 -2.68
N GLY A 138 -4.97 7.70 -1.91
CA GLY A 138 -5.01 7.46 -0.46
C GLY A 138 -3.81 6.66 0.06
N CYS A 139 -3.12 5.94 -0.79
CA CYS A 139 -1.90 5.21 -0.45
C CYS A 139 -0.73 6.16 -0.10
N VAL A 140 0.30 5.61 0.52
CA VAL A 140 1.61 6.25 0.63
C VAL A 140 2.51 5.66 -0.45
N ALA A 141 3.26 6.50 -1.18
CA ALA A 141 4.15 6.00 -2.22
C ALA A 141 5.52 6.67 -2.16
N ILE A 142 6.57 5.87 -2.40
CA ILE A 142 7.99 6.25 -2.39
C ILE A 142 8.69 5.75 -3.66
N ASN A 143 9.87 6.27 -3.98
CA ASN A 143 10.58 5.78 -5.14
C ASN A 143 11.06 4.32 -4.96
N LYS A 144 11.37 3.66 -6.07
CA LYS A 144 11.73 2.23 -6.09
C LYS A 144 13.00 1.94 -5.29
N LYS A 145 14.03 2.79 -5.38
CA LYS A 145 15.31 2.62 -4.66
C LYS A 145 15.08 2.66 -3.14
N ASP A 146 14.34 3.65 -2.67
CA ASP A 146 14.02 3.78 -1.24
C ASP A 146 13.12 2.63 -0.75
N MET A 147 12.17 2.17 -1.59
CA MET A 147 11.34 1.01 -1.26
C MET A 147 12.20 -0.24 -1.08
N MET A 148 13.13 -0.51 -1.98
CA MET A 148 14.03 -1.67 -1.89
C MET A 148 14.93 -1.59 -0.64
N ASN A 149 15.43 -0.40 -0.28
CA ASN A 149 16.20 -0.22 0.93
C ASN A 149 15.33 -0.38 2.18
N LEU A 150 14.13 0.18 2.19
CA LEU A 150 13.23 0.13 3.34
C LEU A 150 12.82 -1.30 3.70
N ILE A 151 12.48 -2.13 2.72
CA ILE A 151 11.96 -3.48 2.98
C ILE A 151 12.96 -4.44 3.62
N ILE A 152 14.26 -4.21 3.46
CA ILE A 152 15.32 -5.02 4.09
C ILE A 152 15.31 -4.82 5.61
N HIS A 153 15.01 -3.60 6.05
CA HIS A 153 15.06 -3.22 7.46
C HIS A 153 13.73 -3.37 8.21
N ILE A 154 12.61 -3.52 7.49
CA ILE A 154 11.29 -3.73 8.11
C ILE A 154 11.27 -5.05 8.87
N LYS A 155 10.86 -5.01 10.15
CA LYS A 155 10.60 -6.16 11.00
C LYS A 155 9.11 -6.47 11.06
N ASN A 156 8.73 -7.69 11.49
CA ASN A 156 7.32 -8.12 11.56
C ASN A 156 6.44 -7.24 12.46
N ASN A 157 7.04 -6.59 13.46
CA ASN A 157 6.33 -5.68 14.38
C ASN A 157 6.44 -4.20 13.97
N THR A 158 7.11 -3.88 12.86
CA THR A 158 7.20 -2.50 12.36
C THR A 158 5.81 -1.99 11.98
N LYS A 159 5.48 -0.79 12.43
CA LYS A 159 4.22 -0.10 12.12
C LYS A 159 4.48 1.12 11.27
N LEU A 160 3.52 1.47 10.43
CA LEU A 160 3.44 2.75 9.72
C LEU A 160 2.54 3.68 10.53
N ILE A 161 3.08 4.81 10.95
CA ILE A 161 2.39 5.86 11.73
C ILE A 161 2.18 7.06 10.79
N ILE A 162 0.93 7.43 10.59
CA ILE A 162 0.47 8.51 9.72
C ILE A 162 -0.26 9.58 10.53
#